data_b36b545336ae524b0c89d6b5694a55ec
#
_entry.id   b36b545336ae524b0c89d6b5694a55ec
#
_cell.length_a   1.000
_cell.length_b   1.000
_cell.length_c   1.000
_cell.angle_alpha   90.00
_cell.angle_beta   90.00
_cell.angle_gamma   90.00
#
_symmetry.space_group_name_H-M   'P 1'
#
loop_
_entity.id
_entity.type
_entity.pdbx_description
1 polymer ?
#
loop_
_entity_poly.entity_id
_entity_poly.type
_entity_poly.pdbx_seq_one_letter_code
_entity_poly.pdbx_strand_id
1 'polypeptide(L)'
;MRTIDIENVNVAAFDTMPTPEEIHARLPISAKATKTVTHGRGLLRKILERKDHRLFVVVGPCSIHDPVAGLDYARRLKALADEVGDTLQIIMRVYFEKPRTTVGWKGYINDPFMDDSFRVDIGMEKARQFLLDVAELG
;
A
#
# COMPACT_ATOMS: atom_id res chain seq x y z
N MET A 1 -49.79 12.40 3.74
CA MET A 1 -48.83 13.25 3.07
C MET A 1 -47.50 12.48 3.02
N ARG A 2 -46.97 12.08 1.83
CA ARG A 2 -45.65 11.45 1.77
C ARG A 2 -44.62 12.55 2.00
N THR A 3 -43.83 12.44 3.05
CA THR A 3 -42.65 13.29 3.25
C THR A 3 -41.71 13.04 2.09
N ILE A 4 -41.42 14.08 1.32
CA ILE A 4 -40.41 13.99 0.26
C ILE A 4 -39.07 13.97 1.01
N ASP A 5 -38.38 12.86 0.90
CA ASP A 5 -37.02 12.75 1.43
C ASP A 5 -36.13 13.61 0.52
N ILE A 6 -35.51 14.64 1.09
CA ILE A 6 -34.64 15.58 0.37
C ILE A 6 -33.16 15.31 0.59
N GLU A 7 -32.83 14.38 1.50
CA GLU A 7 -31.47 13.98 1.81
C GLU A 7 -31.17 12.59 1.24
N ASN A 8 -29.97 12.39 0.78
CA ASN A 8 -29.44 11.11 0.29
C ASN A 8 -30.28 10.44 -0.82
N VAL A 9 -31.00 11.22 -1.61
CA VAL A 9 -31.91 10.70 -2.64
C VAL A 9 -31.24 9.84 -3.72
N ASN A 10 -29.91 9.97 -3.88
CA ASN A 10 -29.08 9.21 -4.83
C ASN A 10 -28.15 8.21 -4.13
N VAL A 11 -28.33 7.98 -2.81
CA VAL A 11 -27.54 7.00 -2.04
C VAL A 11 -28.33 5.71 -1.95
N ALA A 12 -27.77 4.63 -2.50
CA ALA A 12 -28.41 3.32 -2.50
C ALA A 12 -28.27 2.59 -1.15
N ALA A 13 -27.10 2.72 -0.52
CA ALA A 13 -26.81 2.08 0.75
C ALA A 13 -25.59 2.76 1.43
N PHE A 14 -25.44 2.48 2.72
CA PHE A 14 -24.25 2.79 3.50
C PHE A 14 -23.69 1.48 4.06
N ASP A 15 -22.44 1.17 3.70
CA ASP A 15 -21.74 0.00 4.20
C ASP A 15 -20.72 0.40 5.28
N THR A 16 -20.63 -0.42 6.34
CA THR A 16 -19.67 -0.18 7.40
C THR A 16 -18.28 -0.67 6.97
N MET A 17 -17.30 0.20 7.08
CA MET A 17 -15.91 -0.17 6.81
C MET A 17 -15.28 -0.87 8.01
N PRO A 18 -14.38 -1.86 7.80
CA PRO A 18 -13.64 -2.46 8.89
C PRO A 18 -12.73 -1.43 9.56
N THR A 19 -12.62 -1.51 10.88
CA THR A 19 -11.69 -0.67 11.64
C THR A 19 -10.24 -1.09 11.42
N PRO A 20 -9.25 -0.19 11.67
CA PRO A 20 -7.83 -0.55 11.62
C PRO A 20 -7.49 -1.72 12.55
N GLU A 21 -8.09 -1.79 13.74
CA GLU A 21 -7.90 -2.86 14.72
C GLU A 21 -8.37 -4.22 14.17
N GLU A 22 -9.52 -4.25 13.51
CA GLU A 22 -10.05 -5.48 12.90
C GLU A 22 -9.15 -5.96 11.76
N ILE A 23 -8.66 -5.05 10.91
CA ILE A 23 -7.72 -5.40 9.84
C ILE A 23 -6.39 -5.88 10.42
N HIS A 24 -5.87 -5.22 11.46
CA HIS A 24 -4.65 -5.65 12.15
C HIS A 24 -4.79 -7.02 12.80
N ALA A 25 -5.95 -7.33 13.39
CA ALA A 25 -6.22 -8.63 13.98
C ALA A 25 -6.29 -9.76 12.93
N ARG A 26 -6.89 -9.47 11.76
CA ARG A 26 -6.98 -10.44 10.64
C ARG A 26 -5.64 -10.64 9.93
N LEU A 27 -4.87 -9.58 9.77
CA LEU A 27 -3.61 -9.54 9.05
C LEU A 27 -2.50 -8.95 9.95
N PRO A 28 -2.04 -9.71 10.95
CA PRO A 28 -0.99 -9.24 11.87
C PRO A 28 0.36 -9.12 11.16
N ILE A 29 1.15 -8.14 11.58
CA ILE A 29 2.52 -7.99 11.10
C ILE A 29 3.42 -9.03 11.76
N SER A 30 4.28 -9.69 11.00
CA SER A 30 5.27 -10.62 11.52
C SER A 30 6.46 -9.92 12.19
N ALA A 31 7.23 -10.67 12.96
CA ALA A 31 8.48 -10.18 13.55
C ALA A 31 9.50 -9.77 12.46
N LYS A 32 9.55 -10.51 11.34
CA LYS A 32 10.45 -10.19 10.22
C LYS A 32 10.04 -8.90 9.54
N ALA A 33 8.77 -8.75 9.17
CA ALA A 33 8.26 -7.52 8.56
C ALA A 33 8.42 -6.30 9.50
N THR A 34 8.19 -6.48 10.81
CA THR A 34 8.44 -5.44 11.83
C THR A 34 9.91 -5.01 11.82
N LYS A 35 10.84 -5.98 11.79
CA LYS A 35 12.28 -5.70 11.72
C LYS A 35 12.65 -4.93 10.45
N THR A 36 12.12 -5.34 9.29
CA THR A 36 12.33 -4.63 8.01
C THR A 36 11.93 -3.16 8.11
N VAL A 37 10.71 -2.90 8.58
CA VAL A 37 10.18 -1.54 8.68
C VAL A 37 10.96 -0.69 9.68
N THR A 38 11.25 -1.22 10.88
CA THR A 38 11.96 -0.48 11.92
C THR A 38 13.41 -0.21 11.54
N HIS A 39 14.08 -1.19 10.91
CA HIS A 39 15.45 -1.03 10.41
C HIS A 39 15.49 0.04 9.31
N GLY A 40 14.63 -0.07 8.29
CA GLY A 40 14.57 0.88 7.18
C GLY A 40 14.32 2.32 7.66
N ARG A 41 13.38 2.52 8.59
CA ARG A 41 13.12 3.84 9.20
C ARG A 41 14.33 4.38 9.96
N GLY A 42 15.01 3.52 10.73
CA GLY A 42 16.21 3.91 11.47
C GLY A 42 17.37 4.31 10.56
N LEU A 43 17.54 3.56 9.47
CA LEU A 43 18.56 3.83 8.47
C LEU A 43 18.29 5.13 7.71
N LEU A 44 17.06 5.32 7.24
CA LEU A 44 16.67 6.55 6.57
C LEU A 44 16.88 7.79 7.46
N ARG A 45 16.56 7.69 8.76
CA ARG A 45 16.85 8.76 9.72
C ARG A 45 18.33 9.08 9.78
N LYS A 46 19.21 8.07 9.85
CA LYS A 46 20.68 8.27 9.86
C LYS A 46 21.17 8.97 8.60
N ILE A 47 20.66 8.60 7.43
CA ILE A 47 21.00 9.24 6.15
C ILE A 47 20.59 10.73 6.18
N LEU A 48 19.36 11.03 6.59
CA LEU A 48 18.85 12.41 6.67
C LEU A 48 19.63 13.26 7.70
N GLU A 49 20.07 12.64 8.80
CA GLU A 49 20.93 13.28 9.82
C GLU A 49 22.42 13.33 9.42
N ARG A 50 22.78 12.88 8.21
CA ARG A 50 24.17 12.80 7.71
C ARG A 50 25.09 11.94 8.56
N LYS A 51 24.54 10.94 9.25
CA LYS A 51 25.26 9.94 10.05
C LYS A 51 25.54 8.66 9.27
N ASP A 52 25.01 8.54 8.07
CA ASP A 52 25.24 7.47 7.12
C ASP A 52 25.54 8.11 5.75
N HIS A 53 26.55 7.62 5.05
CA HIS A 53 27.06 8.21 3.81
C HIS A 53 26.19 7.89 2.59
N ARG A 54 25.31 6.87 2.70
CA ARG A 54 24.49 6.42 1.56
C ARG A 54 23.49 7.47 1.12
N LEU A 55 23.10 7.36 -0.12
CA LEU A 55 21.91 8.05 -0.64
C LEU A 55 20.70 7.12 -0.53
N PHE A 56 19.52 7.67 -0.42
CA PHE A 56 18.30 6.87 -0.52
C PHE A 56 17.57 7.17 -1.83
N VAL A 57 16.96 6.12 -2.40
CA VAL A 57 16.20 6.20 -3.66
C VAL A 57 14.82 5.60 -3.39
N VAL A 58 13.77 6.39 -3.63
CA VAL A 58 12.39 5.93 -3.59
C VAL A 58 11.96 5.59 -5.00
N VAL A 59 11.71 4.32 -5.28
CA VAL A 59 11.41 3.81 -6.63
C VAL A 59 10.31 2.77 -6.58
N GLY A 60 9.44 2.75 -7.57
CA GLY A 60 8.36 1.78 -7.66
C GLY A 60 7.37 2.11 -8.77
N PRO A 61 6.41 1.20 -9.03
CA PRO A 61 5.39 1.43 -10.02
C PRO A 61 4.54 2.66 -9.69
N CYS A 62 3.92 3.24 -10.71
CA CYS A 62 3.00 4.37 -10.54
C CYS A 62 1.86 4.02 -9.56
N SER A 63 1.29 2.80 -9.71
CA SER A 63 0.28 2.27 -8.81
C SER A 63 0.23 0.74 -8.97
N ILE A 64 0.05 0.05 -7.85
CA ILE A 64 -0.18 -1.39 -7.84
C ILE A 64 -1.62 -1.65 -8.30
N HIS A 65 -1.79 -2.45 -9.33
CA HIS A 65 -3.07 -2.95 -9.83
C HIS A 65 -3.08 -4.48 -9.91
N ASP A 66 -1.91 -5.07 -10.12
CA ASP A 66 -1.67 -6.50 -10.13
C ASP A 66 -0.67 -6.85 -9.01
N PRO A 67 -1.12 -7.53 -7.94
CA PRO A 67 -0.24 -7.89 -6.82
C PRO A 67 0.82 -8.90 -7.21
N VAL A 68 0.58 -9.77 -8.20
CA VAL A 68 1.55 -10.77 -8.65
C VAL A 68 2.72 -10.08 -9.34
N ALA A 69 2.44 -9.21 -10.31
CA ALA A 69 3.45 -8.39 -10.98
C ALA A 69 4.15 -7.44 -10.00
N GLY A 70 3.41 -6.87 -9.05
CA GLY A 70 3.97 -6.01 -8.00
C GLY A 70 4.96 -6.73 -7.09
N LEU A 71 4.67 -7.99 -6.71
CA LEU A 71 5.59 -8.79 -5.89
C LEU A 71 6.79 -9.30 -6.70
N ASP A 72 6.63 -9.61 -7.99
CA ASP A 72 7.78 -9.92 -8.85
C ASP A 72 8.73 -8.72 -8.95
N TYR A 73 8.17 -7.51 -9.18
CA TYR A 73 8.94 -6.28 -9.13
C TYR A 73 9.67 -6.11 -7.79
N ALA A 74 8.97 -6.32 -6.66
CA ALA A 74 9.57 -6.19 -5.33
C ALA A 74 10.74 -7.15 -5.11
N ARG A 75 10.65 -8.42 -5.56
CA ARG A 75 11.74 -9.39 -5.46
C ARG A 75 12.96 -8.98 -6.26
N ARG A 76 12.77 -8.50 -7.50
CA ARG A 76 13.87 -8.00 -8.34
C ARG A 76 14.50 -6.74 -7.75
N LEU A 77 13.67 -5.84 -7.23
CA LEU A 77 14.16 -4.64 -6.57
C LEU A 77 14.94 -4.96 -5.30
N LYS A 78 14.50 -5.98 -4.52
CA LYS A 78 15.24 -6.44 -3.34
C LYS A 78 16.61 -7.00 -3.71
N ALA A 79 16.71 -7.81 -4.77
CA ALA A 79 17.98 -8.31 -5.26
C ALA A 79 18.95 -7.17 -5.63
N LEU A 80 18.45 -6.16 -6.34
CA LEU A 80 19.23 -4.97 -6.66
C LEU A 80 19.61 -4.18 -5.39
N ALA A 81 18.69 -4.04 -4.44
CA ALA A 81 18.96 -3.33 -3.20
C ALA A 81 20.07 -4.00 -2.37
N ASP A 82 20.17 -5.33 -2.40
CA ASP A 82 21.25 -6.06 -1.76
C ASP A 82 22.59 -5.87 -2.48
N GLU A 83 22.58 -5.76 -3.79
CA GLU A 83 23.80 -5.51 -4.61
C GLU A 83 24.36 -4.12 -4.38
N VAL A 84 23.52 -3.08 -4.26
CA VAL A 84 23.95 -1.68 -4.15
C VAL A 84 23.91 -1.13 -2.72
N GLY A 85 23.66 -1.99 -1.75
CA GLY A 85 23.34 -1.62 -0.36
C GLY A 85 24.46 -0.91 0.41
N ASP A 86 25.68 -0.93 -0.08
CA ASP A 86 26.82 -0.18 0.45
C ASP A 86 26.77 1.33 0.09
N THR A 87 26.14 1.68 -1.02
CA THR A 87 26.09 3.03 -1.57
C THR A 87 24.67 3.61 -1.54
N LEU A 88 23.67 2.78 -1.82
CA LEU A 88 22.28 3.22 -1.96
C LEU A 88 21.36 2.47 -0.98
N GLN A 89 20.48 3.22 -0.33
CA GLN A 89 19.32 2.66 0.37
C GLN A 89 18.12 2.73 -0.56
N ILE A 90 17.70 1.59 -1.09
CA ILE A 90 16.51 1.49 -1.93
C ILE A 90 15.27 1.39 -1.03
N ILE A 91 14.28 2.20 -1.36
CA ILE A 91 12.96 2.19 -0.72
C ILE A 91 11.92 1.94 -1.79
N MET A 92 11.21 0.82 -1.70
CA MET A 92 10.14 0.56 -2.65
C MET A 92 8.96 1.48 -2.40
N ARG A 93 8.55 2.22 -3.43
CA ARG A 93 7.29 2.94 -3.43
C ARG A 93 6.16 1.95 -3.70
N VAL A 94 5.25 1.81 -2.74
CA VAL A 94 4.00 1.08 -2.89
C VAL A 94 2.85 2.08 -2.85
N TYR A 95 2.12 2.19 -3.93
CA TYR A 95 1.03 3.13 -4.08
C TYR A 95 -0.18 2.45 -4.73
N PHE A 96 -1.36 2.64 -4.18
CA PHE A 96 -2.57 1.93 -4.59
C PHE A 96 -3.60 2.81 -5.29
N GLU A 97 -3.48 4.12 -5.14
CA GLU A 97 -4.47 5.06 -5.62
C GLU A 97 -4.18 5.54 -7.05
N LYS A 98 -5.26 5.99 -7.72
CA LYS A 98 -5.20 6.73 -8.97
C LYS A 98 -6.00 8.01 -8.81
N PRO A 99 -5.36 9.19 -8.66
CA PRO A 99 -6.06 10.46 -8.53
C PRO A 99 -6.76 10.82 -9.84
N ARG A 100 -8.03 10.46 -9.94
CA ARG A 100 -8.86 10.73 -11.10
C ARG A 100 -10.00 11.67 -10.72
N THR A 101 -10.27 12.66 -11.57
CA THR A 101 -11.29 13.67 -11.30
C THR A 101 -12.70 13.18 -11.61
N THR A 102 -12.90 12.51 -12.74
CA THR A 102 -14.25 12.11 -13.21
C THR A 102 -14.36 10.63 -13.51
N VAL A 103 -13.62 10.13 -14.49
CA VAL A 103 -13.75 8.76 -15.00
C VAL A 103 -12.47 7.96 -14.85
N GLY A 104 -12.61 6.64 -14.85
CA GLY A 104 -11.54 5.67 -14.81
C GLY A 104 -11.31 5.08 -13.42
N TRP A 105 -10.59 3.99 -13.40
CA TRP A 105 -10.30 3.20 -12.21
C TRP A 105 -9.63 4.04 -11.11
N LYS A 106 -10.20 3.98 -9.90
CA LYS A 106 -9.79 4.81 -8.75
C LYS A 106 -8.60 4.27 -7.97
N GLY A 107 -8.22 3.04 -8.19
CA GLY A 107 -7.10 2.39 -7.51
C GLY A 107 -7.48 1.09 -6.85
N TYR A 108 -6.46 0.34 -6.44
CA TYR A 108 -6.60 -1.03 -5.95
C TYR A 108 -7.37 -1.15 -4.63
N ILE A 109 -7.35 -0.12 -3.78
CA ILE A 109 -8.17 -0.10 -2.56
C ILE A 109 -9.62 0.15 -2.90
N ASN A 110 -9.91 1.12 -3.78
CA ASN A 110 -11.28 1.53 -4.08
C ASN A 110 -12.03 0.52 -4.95
N ASP A 111 -11.33 -0.13 -5.87
CA ASP A 111 -11.91 -1.12 -6.79
C ASP A 111 -10.90 -2.22 -7.09
N PRO A 112 -10.77 -3.21 -6.16
CA PRO A 112 -9.72 -4.23 -6.23
C PRO A 112 -9.89 -5.25 -7.37
N PHE A 113 -11.08 -5.29 -7.99
CA PHE A 113 -11.40 -6.21 -9.08
C PHE A 113 -11.45 -5.54 -10.45
N MET A 114 -11.38 -4.19 -10.50
CA MET A 114 -11.48 -3.39 -11.73
C MET A 114 -12.79 -3.64 -12.49
N ASP A 115 -13.90 -3.83 -11.75
CA ASP A 115 -15.21 -4.18 -12.25
C ASP A 115 -16.32 -3.21 -11.79
N ASP A 116 -15.91 -2.06 -11.23
CA ASP A 116 -16.77 -1.04 -10.66
C ASP A 116 -17.65 -1.55 -9.49
N SER A 117 -17.25 -2.65 -8.86
CA SER A 117 -17.93 -3.17 -7.65
C SER A 117 -17.65 -2.36 -6.40
N PHE A 118 -16.57 -1.59 -6.41
CA PHE A 118 -16.12 -0.71 -5.31
C PHE A 118 -16.05 -1.41 -3.94
N ARG A 119 -15.61 -2.67 -3.92
CA ARG A 119 -15.44 -3.45 -2.71
C ARG A 119 -14.22 -2.98 -1.91
N VAL A 120 -14.35 -1.78 -1.33
CA VAL A 120 -13.27 -1.10 -0.58
C VAL A 120 -12.85 -1.90 0.65
N ASP A 121 -13.78 -2.60 1.30
CA ASP A 121 -13.54 -3.53 2.39
C ASP A 121 -12.47 -4.58 2.03
N ILE A 122 -12.65 -5.24 0.90
CA ILE A 122 -11.70 -6.22 0.35
C ILE A 122 -10.42 -5.54 -0.14
N GLY A 123 -10.55 -4.38 -0.77
CA GLY A 123 -9.41 -3.60 -1.25
C GLY A 123 -8.43 -3.21 -0.14
N MET A 124 -8.94 -2.81 1.03
CA MET A 124 -8.11 -2.51 2.21
C MET A 124 -7.34 -3.74 2.72
N GLU A 125 -8.00 -4.90 2.80
CA GLU A 125 -7.35 -6.14 3.21
C GLU A 125 -6.27 -6.57 2.22
N LYS A 126 -6.57 -6.55 0.92
CA LYS A 126 -5.61 -6.88 -0.15
C LYS A 126 -4.42 -5.93 -0.16
N ALA A 127 -4.64 -4.64 0.02
CA ALA A 127 -3.56 -3.65 0.08
C ALA A 127 -2.66 -3.89 1.30
N ARG A 128 -3.25 -4.16 2.48
CA ARG A 128 -2.48 -4.50 3.68
C ARG A 128 -1.68 -5.79 3.47
N GLN A 129 -2.29 -6.84 2.93
CA GLN A 129 -1.57 -8.09 2.65
C GLN A 129 -0.36 -7.83 1.75
N PHE A 130 -0.53 -7.07 0.68
CA PHE A 130 0.56 -6.72 -0.22
C PHE A 130 1.70 -5.98 0.50
N LEU A 131 1.38 -5.04 1.39
CA LEU A 131 2.40 -4.34 2.20
C LEU A 131 3.15 -5.28 3.13
N LEU A 132 2.46 -6.25 3.73
CA LEU A 132 3.09 -7.28 4.57
C LEU A 132 4.01 -8.18 3.75
N ASP A 133 3.55 -8.64 2.58
CA ASP A 133 4.33 -9.49 1.68
C ASP A 133 5.61 -8.78 1.20
N VAL A 134 5.54 -7.50 0.86
CA VAL A 134 6.72 -6.70 0.51
C VAL A 134 7.67 -6.56 1.71
N ALA A 135 7.14 -6.29 2.91
CA ALA A 135 7.96 -6.17 4.11
C ALA A 135 8.62 -7.50 4.53
N GLU A 136 8.05 -8.64 4.18
CA GLU A 136 8.63 -9.97 4.38
C GLU A 136 9.87 -10.22 3.50
N LEU A 137 10.03 -9.52 2.40
CA LEU A 137 11.22 -9.65 1.54
C LEU A 137 12.48 -9.10 2.22
N GLY A 138 12.37 -8.05 3.01
CA GLY A 138 13.46 -7.42 3.77
C GLY A 138 13.85 -6.05 3.27
#